data_915cba2aed428c1a68693391dc3a1f4a
#
_entry.id   915cba2aed428c1a68693391dc3a1f4a
#
_cell.length_a   1.000
_cell.length_b   1.000
_cell.length_c   1.000
_cell.angle_alpha   90.00
_cell.angle_beta   90.00
_cell.angle_gamma   90.00
#
_symmetry.space_group_name_H-M   'P 1'
#
loop_
_entity.id
_entity.type
_entity.pdbx_description
1 polymer ?
#
loop_
_entity_poly.entity_id
_entity_poly.type
_entity_poly.pdbx_seq_one_letter_code
_entity_poly.pdbx_strand_id
1 'polypeptide(L)'
;MKSLPFTLMLLPLCMLAQQPSPKPPVRVGVAGLVHTHVHWILGRAERGDIEIVGIAEPNRELAERYAKQHGFSMDLVYPDLESMLEATKPEAVTAFNTIYGHLEAVEACAPRGIHVMVEKPLAVNLEHARKMESLAQEHNILLLTNYETTWYGSNHKVKSLADEGVLGPIRKMVIHDGHEGPIEIGCNPEFTDWLCDPKWNGGGAIIDFGCYGANLSTWLMKGERPTSIFAVTQQIKPHLYPKVDDEATIVLTYPEAQAIIQASWNWPYSRKDMEVYGKSGAAFALDATRLKVRLPESATFEPQTATARTAPYDDPFALLAALVRKTIPYDKMSLSSLENNMIVVEILQAAVQSAETGKRVYLPLD
;
A
#
# COMPACT_ATOMS: atom_id res chain seq x y z
N MET A 1 -32.34 38.47 70.25
CA MET A 1 -32.56 38.24 68.84
C MET A 1 -31.18 37.97 68.19
N LYS A 2 -30.89 36.71 67.84
CA LYS A 2 -29.60 36.31 67.22
C LYS A 2 -29.93 36.06 65.71
N SER A 3 -29.34 36.85 64.80
CA SER A 3 -29.41 36.69 63.39
C SER A 3 -28.47 35.56 62.94
N LEU A 4 -29.03 34.53 62.26
CA LEU A 4 -28.29 33.50 61.53
C LEU A 4 -27.85 34.07 60.17
N PRO A 5 -26.64 33.80 59.69
CA PRO A 5 -26.25 34.12 58.32
C PRO A 5 -26.70 33.00 57.37
N PHE A 6 -27.33 33.40 56.27
CA PHE A 6 -27.73 32.53 55.16
C PHE A 6 -26.54 32.32 54.23
N THR A 7 -25.93 31.13 54.28
CA THR A 7 -24.82 30.79 53.39
C THR A 7 -25.40 30.26 52.05
N LEU A 8 -25.25 31.04 51.02
CA LEU A 8 -25.64 30.68 49.63
C LEU A 8 -24.61 29.69 49.07
N MET A 9 -24.98 28.43 48.91
CA MET A 9 -24.16 27.37 48.36
C MET A 9 -24.24 27.43 46.83
N LEU A 10 -23.23 28.01 46.19
CA LEU A 10 -23.07 27.96 44.70
C LEU A 10 -22.63 26.55 44.30
N LEU A 11 -23.54 25.78 43.71
CA LEU A 11 -23.22 24.52 43.01
C LEU A 11 -22.45 24.84 41.72
N PRO A 12 -21.29 24.23 41.46
CA PRO A 12 -20.61 24.37 40.16
C PRO A 12 -21.43 23.67 39.08
N LEU A 13 -21.83 24.44 38.08
CA LEU A 13 -22.44 23.95 36.84
C LEU A 13 -21.32 23.23 36.04
N CYS A 14 -21.20 21.90 36.18
CA CYS A 14 -20.34 21.09 35.33
C CYS A 14 -20.94 21.15 33.89
N MET A 15 -20.37 21.99 33.05
CA MET A 15 -20.57 21.87 31.59
C MET A 15 -20.02 20.52 31.16
N LEU A 16 -20.89 19.56 30.94
CA LEU A 16 -20.58 18.34 30.18
C LEU A 16 -20.24 18.81 28.77
N ALA A 17 -18.96 18.80 28.44
CA ALA A 17 -18.51 18.96 27.08
C ALA A 17 -19.18 17.83 26.24
N GLN A 18 -20.12 18.21 25.39
CA GLN A 18 -20.70 17.27 24.44
C GLN A 18 -19.56 16.71 23.60
N GLN A 19 -19.34 15.42 23.70
CA GLN A 19 -18.44 14.73 22.75
C GLN A 19 -19.02 14.95 21.33
N PRO A 20 -18.18 15.35 20.35
CA PRO A 20 -18.66 15.51 18.99
C PRO A 20 -19.31 14.19 18.53
N SER A 21 -20.50 14.27 17.95
CA SER A 21 -21.15 13.11 17.38
C SER A 21 -20.22 12.40 16.39
N PRO A 22 -20.16 11.05 16.39
CA PRO A 22 -19.30 10.33 15.46
C PRO A 22 -19.64 10.75 14.03
N LYS A 23 -18.61 11.03 13.23
CA LYS A 23 -18.79 11.37 11.81
C LYS A 23 -19.40 10.15 11.10
N PRO A 24 -20.28 10.35 10.10
CA PRO A 24 -20.84 9.24 9.35
C PRO A 24 -19.72 8.45 8.63
N PRO A 25 -19.93 7.16 8.33
CA PRO A 25 -18.97 6.37 7.55
C PRO A 25 -18.66 7.06 6.22
N VAL A 26 -17.44 6.85 5.71
CA VAL A 26 -17.06 7.34 4.38
C VAL A 26 -17.75 6.48 3.34
N ARG A 27 -18.45 7.10 2.39
CA ARG A 27 -19.09 6.41 1.28
C ARG A 27 -18.04 6.04 0.24
N VAL A 28 -17.83 4.73 0.04
CA VAL A 28 -16.78 4.18 -0.80
C VAL A 28 -17.36 3.44 -2.01
N GLY A 29 -16.90 3.79 -3.21
CA GLY A 29 -17.07 2.99 -4.41
C GLY A 29 -15.93 1.99 -4.58
N VAL A 30 -16.22 0.82 -5.17
CA VAL A 30 -15.23 -0.21 -5.52
C VAL A 30 -15.12 -0.26 -7.03
N ALA A 31 -13.94 -0.01 -7.59
CA ALA A 31 -13.68 -0.04 -9.03
C ALA A 31 -12.94 -1.33 -9.41
N GLY A 32 -13.66 -2.26 -10.05
CA GLY A 32 -13.18 -3.57 -10.47
C GLY A 32 -13.15 -4.61 -9.35
N LEU A 33 -13.19 -5.87 -9.75
CA LEU A 33 -13.16 -7.03 -8.86
C LEU A 33 -12.05 -8.03 -9.24
N VAL A 34 -11.17 -7.67 -10.17
CA VAL A 34 -10.18 -8.61 -10.74
C VAL A 34 -8.90 -8.74 -9.91
N HIS A 35 -8.61 -7.82 -9.00
CA HIS A 35 -7.47 -7.94 -8.09
C HIS A 35 -7.86 -8.73 -6.83
N THR A 36 -7.07 -9.76 -6.47
CA THR A 36 -7.39 -10.65 -5.33
C THR A 36 -7.57 -9.94 -3.99
N HIS A 37 -6.91 -8.81 -3.77
CA HIS A 37 -7.07 -8.04 -2.54
C HIS A 37 -8.47 -7.41 -2.37
N VAL A 38 -9.33 -7.45 -3.39
CA VAL A 38 -10.73 -7.01 -3.25
C VAL A 38 -11.48 -7.77 -2.15
N HIS A 39 -11.04 -9.01 -1.86
CA HIS A 39 -11.59 -9.78 -0.76
C HIS A 39 -11.37 -9.13 0.62
N TRP A 40 -10.39 -8.23 0.75
CA TRP A 40 -10.15 -7.50 2.01
C TRP A 40 -11.25 -6.48 2.30
N ILE A 41 -11.80 -5.81 1.28
CA ILE A 41 -12.91 -4.88 1.49
C ILE A 41 -14.26 -5.61 1.50
N LEU A 42 -14.48 -6.56 0.58
CA LEU A 42 -15.75 -7.28 0.48
C LEU A 42 -16.00 -8.22 1.66
N GLY A 43 -14.94 -8.80 2.24
CA GLY A 43 -15.02 -9.69 3.42
C GLY A 43 -14.76 -8.97 4.75
N ARG A 44 -14.61 -7.66 4.74
CA ARG A 44 -14.28 -6.87 5.93
C ARG A 44 -15.47 -6.84 6.90
N ALA A 45 -15.20 -7.09 8.16
CA ALA A 45 -16.19 -6.87 9.21
C ALA A 45 -16.59 -5.37 9.27
N GLU A 46 -17.86 -5.09 9.48
CA GLU A 46 -18.33 -3.71 9.62
C GLU A 46 -17.69 -3.04 10.84
N ARG A 47 -17.10 -1.86 10.63
CA ARG A 47 -16.42 -1.07 11.66
C ARG A 47 -17.03 0.33 11.80
N GLY A 48 -17.99 0.69 10.95
CA GLY A 48 -18.65 2.00 10.95
C GLY A 48 -17.78 3.15 10.42
N ASP A 49 -16.64 2.85 9.83
CA ASP A 49 -15.70 3.83 9.26
C ASP A 49 -15.91 4.04 7.75
N ILE A 50 -16.31 3.01 7.02
CA ILE A 50 -16.68 3.06 5.60
C ILE A 50 -18.04 2.41 5.35
N GLU A 51 -18.68 2.81 4.24
CA GLU A 51 -19.89 2.18 3.67
C GLU A 51 -19.65 1.96 2.17
N ILE A 52 -19.75 0.71 1.68
CA ILE A 52 -19.69 0.43 0.25
C ILE A 52 -21.02 0.84 -0.37
N VAL A 53 -20.98 1.84 -1.26
CA VAL A 53 -22.19 2.40 -1.89
C VAL A 53 -22.35 2.00 -3.36
N GLY A 54 -21.33 1.37 -3.95
CA GLY A 54 -21.37 0.88 -5.32
C GLY A 54 -20.14 0.07 -5.68
N ILE A 55 -20.28 -0.82 -6.64
CA ILE A 55 -19.24 -1.70 -7.18
C ILE A 55 -19.32 -1.60 -8.71
N ALA A 56 -18.27 -1.11 -9.35
CA ALA A 56 -18.18 -1.06 -10.80
C ALA A 56 -17.46 -2.31 -11.32
N GLU A 57 -18.19 -3.22 -11.95
CA GLU A 57 -17.65 -4.46 -12.53
C GLU A 57 -18.40 -4.84 -13.80
N PRO A 58 -17.74 -4.78 -14.99
CA PRO A 58 -18.38 -5.14 -16.24
C PRO A 58 -18.67 -6.65 -16.39
N ASN A 59 -17.89 -7.50 -15.70
CA ASN A 59 -18.11 -8.94 -15.71
C ASN A 59 -19.17 -9.32 -14.66
N ARG A 60 -20.44 -9.41 -15.15
CA ARG A 60 -21.58 -9.72 -14.29
C ARG A 60 -21.44 -11.08 -13.59
N GLU A 61 -20.89 -12.10 -14.25
CA GLU A 61 -20.70 -13.44 -13.66
C GLU A 61 -19.71 -13.39 -12.48
N LEU A 62 -18.62 -12.61 -12.63
CA LEU A 62 -17.67 -12.35 -11.56
C LEU A 62 -18.36 -11.66 -10.37
N ALA A 63 -19.14 -10.62 -10.64
CA ALA A 63 -19.88 -9.88 -9.63
C ALA A 63 -20.87 -10.79 -8.88
N GLU A 64 -21.65 -11.62 -9.59
CA GLU A 64 -22.59 -12.58 -9.00
C GLU A 64 -21.89 -13.63 -8.13
N ARG A 65 -20.73 -14.13 -8.58
CA ARG A 65 -19.90 -15.07 -7.80
C ARG A 65 -19.45 -14.44 -6.47
N TYR A 66 -18.94 -13.21 -6.52
CA TYR A 66 -18.48 -12.50 -5.31
C TYR A 66 -19.62 -12.01 -4.43
N ALA A 67 -20.76 -11.61 -5.01
CA ALA A 67 -21.96 -11.31 -4.25
C ALA A 67 -22.43 -12.51 -3.41
N LYS A 68 -22.42 -13.70 -4.00
CA LYS A 68 -22.74 -14.94 -3.28
C LYS A 68 -21.70 -15.27 -2.20
N GLN A 69 -20.41 -15.04 -2.48
CA GLN A 69 -19.31 -15.33 -1.55
C GLN A 69 -19.31 -14.40 -0.33
N HIS A 70 -19.55 -13.10 -0.53
CA HIS A 70 -19.42 -12.07 0.50
C HIS A 70 -20.75 -11.51 1.00
N GLY A 71 -21.88 -11.89 0.39
CA GLY A 71 -23.21 -11.54 0.88
C GLY A 71 -23.66 -10.10 0.54
N PHE A 72 -23.04 -9.41 -0.43
CA PHE A 72 -23.52 -8.11 -0.86
C PHE A 72 -24.65 -8.22 -1.90
N SER A 73 -25.50 -7.16 -2.01
CA SER A 73 -26.57 -7.10 -2.99
C SER A 73 -26.06 -6.79 -4.38
N MET A 74 -26.58 -7.46 -5.40
CA MET A 74 -26.36 -7.10 -6.81
C MET A 74 -26.90 -5.70 -7.19
N ASP A 75 -27.74 -5.10 -6.36
CA ASP A 75 -28.19 -3.70 -6.53
C ASP A 75 -27.05 -2.69 -6.37
N LEU A 76 -25.93 -3.09 -5.73
CA LEU A 76 -24.72 -2.28 -5.62
C LEU A 76 -23.83 -2.36 -6.88
N VAL A 77 -24.11 -3.27 -7.81
CA VAL A 77 -23.26 -3.53 -8.97
C VAL A 77 -23.67 -2.70 -10.18
N TYR A 78 -22.73 -1.98 -10.72
CA TYR A 78 -22.83 -1.15 -11.92
C TYR A 78 -21.96 -1.72 -13.05
N PRO A 79 -22.37 -1.56 -14.33
CA PRO A 79 -21.63 -2.11 -15.45
C PRO A 79 -20.28 -1.42 -15.73
N ASP A 80 -20.12 -0.19 -15.23
CA ASP A 80 -18.92 0.62 -15.43
C ASP A 80 -18.75 1.65 -14.31
N LEU A 81 -17.56 2.23 -14.25
CA LEU A 81 -17.18 3.19 -13.22
C LEU A 81 -18.00 4.48 -13.31
N GLU A 82 -18.23 5.01 -14.51
CA GLU A 82 -18.97 6.26 -14.73
C GLU A 82 -20.40 6.15 -14.18
N SER A 83 -21.12 5.08 -14.55
CA SER A 83 -22.48 4.81 -14.07
C SER A 83 -22.54 4.73 -12.53
N MET A 84 -21.56 4.07 -11.94
CA MET A 84 -21.45 3.96 -10.47
C MET A 84 -21.23 5.35 -9.83
N LEU A 85 -20.29 6.14 -10.36
CA LEU A 85 -19.95 7.46 -9.82
C LEU A 85 -21.13 8.43 -9.89
N GLU A 86 -21.88 8.42 -11.01
CA GLU A 86 -23.06 9.26 -11.19
C GLU A 86 -24.20 8.88 -10.25
N ALA A 87 -24.48 7.59 -10.11
CA ALA A 87 -25.57 7.10 -9.29
C ALA A 87 -25.30 7.25 -7.79
N THR A 88 -24.07 6.98 -7.35
CA THR A 88 -23.77 6.85 -5.92
C THR A 88 -23.06 8.06 -5.33
N LYS A 89 -22.32 8.83 -6.12
CA LYS A 89 -21.50 9.99 -5.69
C LYS A 89 -20.69 9.66 -4.43
N PRO A 90 -19.78 8.69 -4.49
CA PRO A 90 -18.98 8.30 -3.34
C PRO A 90 -18.01 9.41 -2.95
N GLU A 91 -17.51 9.38 -1.71
CA GLU A 91 -16.48 10.31 -1.23
C GLU A 91 -15.06 9.81 -1.60
N ALA A 92 -14.93 8.49 -1.72
CA ALA A 92 -13.69 7.83 -2.14
C ALA A 92 -13.99 6.60 -3.00
N VAL A 93 -13.02 6.20 -3.82
CA VAL A 93 -13.03 4.96 -4.59
C VAL A 93 -11.79 4.14 -4.25
N THR A 94 -11.97 2.83 -4.08
CA THR A 94 -10.87 1.86 -3.99
C THR A 94 -10.81 1.07 -5.29
N ALA A 95 -9.63 1.05 -5.95
CA ALA A 95 -9.46 0.41 -7.25
C ALA A 95 -8.83 -0.97 -7.10
N PHE A 96 -9.57 -2.00 -7.52
CA PHE A 96 -9.17 -3.40 -7.59
C PHE A 96 -9.26 -3.94 -9.02
N ASN A 97 -9.00 -3.06 -9.97
CA ASN A 97 -8.84 -3.37 -11.39
C ASN A 97 -7.38 -3.75 -11.71
N THR A 98 -6.99 -3.78 -12.98
CA THR A 98 -5.59 -3.97 -13.39
C THR A 98 -4.74 -2.76 -12.99
N ILE A 99 -3.42 -2.92 -12.89
CA ILE A 99 -2.53 -1.78 -12.60
C ILE A 99 -2.62 -0.71 -13.70
N TYR A 100 -2.78 -1.14 -14.95
CA TYR A 100 -3.02 -0.22 -16.08
C TYR A 100 -4.30 0.62 -15.89
N GLY A 101 -5.35 0.01 -15.34
CA GLY A 101 -6.65 0.66 -15.11
C GLY A 101 -6.67 1.65 -13.94
N HIS A 102 -5.61 1.74 -13.12
CA HIS A 102 -5.53 2.73 -12.04
C HIS A 102 -5.62 4.17 -12.54
N LEU A 103 -5.01 4.45 -13.71
CA LEU A 103 -5.11 5.78 -14.32
C LEU A 103 -6.55 6.13 -14.68
N GLU A 104 -7.30 5.21 -15.29
CA GLU A 104 -8.72 5.43 -15.63
C GLU A 104 -9.57 5.73 -14.40
N ALA A 105 -9.31 5.03 -13.30
CA ALA A 105 -9.99 5.30 -12.04
C ALA A 105 -9.71 6.72 -11.51
N VAL A 106 -8.46 7.18 -11.61
CA VAL A 106 -8.09 8.55 -11.19
C VAL A 106 -8.65 9.60 -12.15
N GLU A 107 -8.63 9.37 -13.47
CA GLU A 107 -9.21 10.26 -14.47
C GLU A 107 -10.72 10.46 -14.27
N ALA A 108 -11.43 9.40 -13.91
CA ALA A 108 -12.86 9.48 -13.63
C ALA A 108 -13.17 10.17 -12.29
N CYS A 109 -12.39 9.89 -11.25
CA CYS A 109 -12.65 10.35 -9.88
C CYS A 109 -12.17 11.77 -9.62
N ALA A 110 -10.96 12.12 -10.07
CA ALA A 110 -10.31 13.38 -9.71
C ALA A 110 -11.14 14.64 -10.07
N PRO A 111 -11.68 14.78 -11.31
CA PRO A 111 -12.51 15.95 -11.65
C PRO A 111 -13.79 16.09 -10.82
N ARG A 112 -14.21 15.00 -10.17
CA ARG A 112 -15.38 14.96 -9.28
C ARG A 112 -15.03 15.24 -7.81
N GLY A 113 -13.74 15.47 -7.50
CA GLY A 113 -13.25 15.64 -6.14
C GLY A 113 -13.31 14.37 -5.29
N ILE A 114 -13.37 13.20 -5.92
CA ILE A 114 -13.45 11.89 -5.26
C ILE A 114 -12.04 11.39 -4.97
N HIS A 115 -11.76 11.06 -3.71
CA HIS A 115 -10.47 10.51 -3.29
C HIS A 115 -10.27 9.10 -3.85
N VAL A 116 -9.01 8.68 -4.09
CA VAL A 116 -8.73 7.36 -4.67
C VAL A 116 -7.67 6.63 -3.86
N MET A 117 -7.92 5.35 -3.61
CA MET A 117 -6.91 4.41 -3.15
C MET A 117 -6.80 3.29 -4.19
N VAL A 118 -5.61 3.08 -4.74
CA VAL A 118 -5.35 2.02 -5.70
C VAL A 118 -4.56 0.88 -5.06
N GLU A 119 -4.62 -0.30 -5.64
CA GLU A 119 -3.74 -1.41 -5.29
C GLU A 119 -2.29 -1.15 -5.75
N LYS A 120 -1.37 -1.91 -5.20
CA LYS A 120 0.06 -1.83 -5.54
C LYS A 120 0.36 -2.47 -6.93
N PRO A 121 1.36 -1.91 -7.62
CA PRO A 121 1.96 -0.58 -7.45
C PRO A 121 1.04 0.54 -7.92
N LEU A 122 1.39 1.79 -7.61
CA LEU A 122 0.59 2.99 -7.97
C LEU A 122 0.19 3.00 -9.45
N ALA A 123 1.13 2.71 -10.35
CA ALA A 123 0.90 2.76 -11.78
C ALA A 123 1.82 1.79 -12.53
N VAL A 124 1.45 1.46 -13.76
CA VAL A 124 2.16 0.54 -14.64
C VAL A 124 3.49 1.10 -15.16
N ASN A 125 3.63 2.43 -15.22
CA ASN A 125 4.81 3.15 -15.66
C ASN A 125 4.82 4.59 -15.11
N LEU A 126 5.94 5.30 -15.33
CA LEU A 126 6.13 6.66 -14.82
C LEU A 126 5.23 7.69 -15.53
N GLU A 127 4.88 7.49 -16.79
CA GLU A 127 3.95 8.35 -17.53
C GLU A 127 2.56 8.36 -16.88
N HIS A 128 2.00 7.16 -16.62
CA HIS A 128 0.74 7.02 -15.90
C HIS A 128 0.83 7.63 -14.51
N ALA A 129 1.91 7.36 -13.76
CA ALA A 129 2.09 7.90 -12.42
C ALA A 129 2.12 9.44 -12.41
N ARG A 130 2.89 10.06 -13.31
CA ARG A 130 2.96 11.53 -13.45
C ARG A 130 1.59 12.15 -13.79
N LYS A 131 0.80 11.48 -14.65
CA LYS A 131 -0.55 11.94 -14.98
C LYS A 131 -1.49 11.83 -13.79
N MET A 132 -1.43 10.71 -13.06
CA MET A 132 -2.22 10.51 -11.84
C MET A 132 -1.84 11.53 -10.75
N GLU A 133 -0.54 11.81 -10.57
CA GLU A 133 -0.05 12.84 -9.65
C GLU A 133 -0.59 14.24 -10.03
N SER A 134 -0.50 14.62 -11.31
CA SER A 134 -1.01 15.91 -11.80
C SER A 134 -2.50 16.07 -11.53
N LEU A 135 -3.31 15.05 -11.83
CA LEU A 135 -4.75 15.04 -11.57
C LEU A 135 -5.06 15.14 -10.08
N ALA A 136 -4.33 14.40 -9.24
CA ALA A 136 -4.55 14.44 -7.80
C ALA A 136 -4.23 15.83 -7.22
N GLN A 137 -3.17 16.47 -7.70
CA GLN A 137 -2.79 17.83 -7.29
C GLN A 137 -3.77 18.89 -7.81
N GLU A 138 -4.14 18.84 -9.09
CA GLU A 138 -5.06 19.78 -9.73
C GLU A 138 -6.43 19.79 -9.05
N HIS A 139 -6.95 18.61 -8.71
CA HIS A 139 -8.27 18.46 -8.10
C HIS A 139 -8.24 18.33 -6.58
N ASN A 140 -7.05 18.44 -5.97
CA ASN A 140 -6.86 18.38 -4.51
C ASN A 140 -7.51 17.13 -3.86
N ILE A 141 -7.33 15.97 -4.48
CA ILE A 141 -7.77 14.69 -3.95
C ILE A 141 -6.63 13.95 -3.26
N LEU A 142 -6.97 13.08 -2.32
CA LEU A 142 -6.07 12.05 -1.83
C LEU A 142 -5.92 10.96 -2.89
N LEU A 143 -4.67 10.59 -3.20
CA LEU A 143 -4.33 9.43 -4.00
C LEU A 143 -3.38 8.55 -3.18
N LEU A 144 -3.85 7.38 -2.79
CA LEU A 144 -3.14 6.46 -1.92
C LEU A 144 -2.87 5.14 -2.64
N THR A 145 -1.81 4.44 -2.23
CA THR A 145 -1.51 3.09 -2.71
C THR A 145 -1.53 2.10 -1.56
N ASN A 146 -2.20 0.97 -1.74
CA ASN A 146 -2.32 -0.07 -0.74
C ASN A 146 -1.25 -1.15 -0.93
N TYR A 147 -0.48 -1.42 0.12
CA TYR A 147 0.44 -2.56 0.21
C TYR A 147 0.13 -3.39 1.45
N GLU A 148 0.17 -4.70 1.34
CA GLU A 148 0.02 -5.59 2.50
C GLU A 148 1.04 -5.27 3.61
N THR A 149 2.30 -5.05 3.24
CA THR A 149 3.39 -4.78 4.18
C THR A 149 3.28 -3.45 4.92
N THR A 150 2.42 -2.53 4.46
CA THR A 150 2.09 -1.29 5.18
C THR A 150 1.50 -1.57 6.56
N TRP A 151 0.79 -2.68 6.71
CA TRP A 151 0.06 -3.01 7.95
C TRP A 151 0.91 -3.84 8.92
N TYR A 152 2.12 -4.22 8.54
CA TYR A 152 3.04 -5.03 9.37
C TYR A 152 3.63 -4.21 10.53
N GLY A 153 3.26 -4.54 11.75
CA GLY A 153 3.79 -3.89 12.97
C GLY A 153 5.31 -4.02 13.10
N SER A 154 5.88 -5.12 12.65
CA SER A 154 7.33 -5.36 12.63
C SER A 154 8.08 -4.35 11.77
N ASN A 155 7.58 -4.01 10.57
CA ASN A 155 8.18 -3.00 9.69
C ASN A 155 8.20 -1.65 10.37
N HIS A 156 7.09 -1.26 11.02
CA HIS A 156 7.01 0.01 11.76
C HIS A 156 7.95 0.03 12.98
N LYS A 157 8.13 -1.11 13.66
CA LYS A 157 9.09 -1.19 14.76
C LYS A 157 10.53 -1.04 14.28
N VAL A 158 10.89 -1.67 13.15
CA VAL A 158 12.22 -1.50 12.53
C VAL A 158 12.44 -0.04 12.13
N LYS A 159 11.45 0.61 11.52
CA LYS A 159 11.51 2.03 11.15
C LYS A 159 11.70 2.93 12.38
N SER A 160 10.94 2.68 13.45
CA SER A 160 11.10 3.42 14.73
C SER A 160 12.54 3.33 15.25
N LEU A 161 13.14 2.13 15.29
CA LEU A 161 14.52 1.94 15.72
C LEU A 161 15.53 2.69 14.82
N ALA A 162 15.27 2.75 13.51
CA ALA A 162 16.09 3.51 12.58
C ALA A 162 15.93 5.03 12.80
N ASP A 163 14.69 5.53 12.96
CA ASP A 163 14.40 6.95 13.17
C ASP A 163 14.89 7.48 14.51
N GLU A 164 14.85 6.66 15.56
CA GLU A 164 15.39 6.95 16.90
C GLU A 164 16.94 6.93 16.91
N GLY A 165 17.58 6.55 15.79
CA GLY A 165 19.01 6.48 15.65
C GLY A 165 19.67 5.29 16.35
N VAL A 166 18.89 4.36 16.89
CA VAL A 166 19.37 3.18 17.64
C VAL A 166 20.24 2.28 16.76
N LEU A 167 19.89 2.15 15.47
CA LEU A 167 20.68 1.38 14.52
C LEU A 167 21.89 2.16 13.95
N GLY A 168 21.96 3.48 14.20
CA GLY A 168 22.85 4.39 13.48
C GLY A 168 22.38 4.59 12.03
N PRO A 169 23.13 5.35 11.19
CA PRO A 169 22.80 5.52 9.78
C PRO A 169 22.65 4.18 9.07
N ILE A 170 21.59 4.02 8.28
CA ILE A 170 21.36 2.83 7.47
C ILE A 170 22.47 2.67 6.45
N ARG A 171 23.00 1.46 6.31
CA ARG A 171 24.07 1.10 5.36
C ARG A 171 23.61 0.06 4.34
N LYS A 172 22.73 -0.86 4.77
CA LYS A 172 22.23 -1.93 3.91
C LYS A 172 20.80 -2.27 4.25
N MET A 173 20.01 -2.52 3.21
CA MET A 173 18.68 -3.12 3.31
C MET A 173 18.64 -4.35 2.43
N VAL A 174 17.98 -5.42 2.87
CA VAL A 174 17.68 -6.60 2.04
C VAL A 174 16.18 -6.89 2.24
N ILE A 175 15.43 -6.86 1.17
CA ILE A 175 13.99 -7.07 1.19
C ILE A 175 13.67 -8.28 0.33
N HIS A 176 12.88 -9.19 0.88
CA HIS A 176 12.48 -10.43 0.25
C HIS A 176 10.95 -10.43 0.14
N ASP A 177 10.44 -10.54 -1.07
CA ASP A 177 9.02 -10.69 -1.35
C ASP A 177 8.83 -11.74 -2.45
N GLY A 178 8.09 -12.79 -2.15
CA GLY A 178 7.87 -13.87 -3.11
C GLY A 178 7.11 -15.06 -2.54
N HIS A 179 6.74 -15.94 -3.44
CA HIS A 179 6.10 -17.22 -3.20
C HIS A 179 6.32 -18.16 -4.40
N GLU A 180 5.61 -19.28 -4.46
CA GLU A 180 5.74 -20.28 -5.52
C GLU A 180 5.37 -19.76 -6.91
N GLY A 181 4.51 -18.76 -6.99
CA GLY A 181 3.94 -18.16 -8.19
C GLY A 181 2.42 -18.03 -8.11
N PRO A 182 1.82 -17.04 -8.76
CA PRO A 182 0.38 -16.78 -8.63
C PRO A 182 -0.49 -17.93 -9.18
N ILE A 183 -0.05 -18.61 -10.23
CA ILE A 183 -0.75 -19.77 -10.78
C ILE A 183 -0.65 -20.97 -9.82
N GLU A 184 0.54 -21.24 -9.29
CA GLU A 184 0.81 -22.40 -8.45
C GLU A 184 0.14 -22.30 -7.08
N ILE A 185 0.02 -21.09 -6.52
CA ILE A 185 -0.74 -20.90 -5.27
C ILE A 185 -2.25 -20.84 -5.48
N GLY A 186 -2.72 -20.98 -6.73
CA GLY A 186 -4.15 -21.07 -7.06
C GLY A 186 -4.88 -19.74 -7.09
N CYS A 187 -4.23 -18.64 -7.47
CA CYS A 187 -4.93 -17.40 -7.76
C CYS A 187 -5.94 -17.58 -8.89
N ASN A 188 -7.06 -16.86 -8.81
CA ASN A 188 -8.13 -16.94 -9.79
C ASN A 188 -7.69 -16.44 -11.17
N PRO A 189 -8.25 -17.00 -12.28
CA PRO A 189 -7.92 -16.57 -13.63
C PRO A 189 -8.13 -15.06 -13.85
N GLU A 190 -9.19 -14.47 -13.33
CA GLU A 190 -9.45 -13.02 -13.45
C GLU A 190 -8.32 -12.14 -12.88
N PHE A 191 -7.46 -12.68 -12.02
CA PHE A 191 -6.26 -12.01 -11.51
C PHE A 191 -5.03 -12.35 -12.35
N THR A 192 -4.80 -13.66 -12.62
CA THR A 192 -3.58 -14.12 -13.30
C THR A 192 -3.52 -13.71 -14.76
N ASP A 193 -4.68 -13.56 -15.43
CA ASP A 193 -4.75 -13.20 -16.85
C ASP A 193 -4.12 -11.82 -17.13
N TRP A 194 -4.28 -10.86 -16.24
CA TRP A 194 -3.67 -9.56 -16.39
C TRP A 194 -2.32 -9.42 -15.66
N LEU A 195 -2.14 -10.09 -14.53
CA LEU A 195 -0.89 -10.04 -13.74
C LEU A 195 0.28 -10.59 -14.57
N CYS A 196 0.05 -11.63 -15.36
CA CYS A 196 1.04 -12.29 -16.21
C CYS A 196 1.19 -11.64 -17.60
N ASP A 197 0.66 -10.44 -17.80
CA ASP A 197 0.79 -9.69 -19.05
C ASP A 197 1.42 -8.32 -18.81
N PRO A 198 2.59 -8.00 -19.43
CA PRO A 198 3.32 -6.76 -19.16
C PRO A 198 2.54 -5.50 -19.54
N LYS A 199 1.54 -5.61 -20.43
CA LYS A 199 0.66 -4.48 -20.78
C LYS A 199 -0.14 -4.01 -19.57
N TRP A 200 -0.65 -4.94 -18.76
CA TRP A 200 -1.60 -4.65 -17.69
C TRP A 200 -0.95 -4.48 -16.31
N ASN A 201 0.19 -5.17 -16.10
CA ASN A 201 0.93 -5.15 -14.86
C ASN A 201 2.27 -4.38 -14.93
N GLY A 202 2.84 -4.20 -16.13
CA GLY A 202 4.15 -3.55 -16.33
C GLY A 202 5.35 -4.52 -16.33
N GLY A 203 5.17 -5.78 -15.93
CA GLY A 203 6.20 -6.82 -15.85
C GLY A 203 5.68 -8.01 -15.07
N GLY A 204 6.55 -8.92 -14.66
CA GLY A 204 6.25 -10.07 -13.82
C GLY A 204 6.62 -9.85 -12.35
N ALA A 205 7.43 -10.73 -11.81
CA ALA A 205 7.87 -10.68 -10.41
C ALA A 205 8.61 -9.37 -10.09
N ILE A 206 9.36 -8.79 -11.04
CA ILE A 206 10.04 -7.51 -10.86
C ILE A 206 9.09 -6.38 -10.48
N ILE A 207 7.87 -6.38 -11.00
CA ILE A 207 6.84 -5.40 -10.67
C ILE A 207 6.01 -5.86 -9.49
N ASP A 208 5.46 -7.08 -9.54
CA ASP A 208 4.51 -7.59 -8.54
C ASP A 208 5.11 -7.60 -7.13
N PHE A 209 6.33 -8.10 -6.99
CA PHE A 209 7.04 -8.17 -5.70
C PHE A 209 8.15 -7.12 -5.55
N GLY A 210 8.77 -6.70 -6.64
CA GLY A 210 9.79 -5.63 -6.59
C GLY A 210 9.25 -4.33 -6.02
N CYS A 211 7.96 -4.05 -6.21
CA CYS A 211 7.30 -2.84 -5.68
C CYS A 211 7.29 -2.77 -4.15
N TYR A 212 7.17 -3.90 -3.46
CA TYR A 212 7.24 -3.93 -1.99
C TYR A 212 8.59 -3.49 -1.47
N GLY A 213 9.67 -4.04 -2.07
CA GLY A 213 11.03 -3.65 -1.69
C GLY A 213 11.35 -2.20 -2.02
N ALA A 214 10.90 -1.70 -3.18
CA ALA A 214 11.05 -0.30 -3.55
C ALA A 214 10.30 0.63 -2.58
N ASN A 215 9.07 0.27 -2.19
CA ASN A 215 8.24 1.01 -1.25
C ASN A 215 8.87 1.08 0.16
N LEU A 216 9.29 -0.06 0.71
CA LEU A 216 9.95 -0.13 2.01
C LEU A 216 11.30 0.61 2.03
N SER A 217 12.12 0.46 0.97
CA SER A 217 13.42 1.14 0.87
C SER A 217 13.24 2.66 0.82
N THR A 218 12.31 3.16 -0.01
CA THR A 218 12.02 4.59 -0.12
C THR A 218 11.56 5.16 1.22
N TRP A 219 10.68 4.45 1.92
CA TRP A 219 10.19 4.84 3.23
C TRP A 219 11.28 4.86 4.30
N LEU A 220 12.13 3.83 4.35
CA LEU A 220 13.27 3.76 5.28
C LEU A 220 14.27 4.90 5.02
N MET A 221 14.51 5.23 3.76
CA MET A 221 15.39 6.31 3.33
C MET A 221 14.71 7.69 3.33
N LYS A 222 13.49 7.81 3.91
CA LYS A 222 12.76 9.08 4.09
C LYS A 222 12.54 9.85 2.79
N GLY A 223 12.29 9.14 1.69
CA GLY A 223 12.08 9.72 0.38
C GLY A 223 13.36 10.11 -0.38
N GLU A 224 14.54 9.77 0.14
CA GLU A 224 15.77 9.90 -0.63
C GLU A 224 15.74 8.95 -1.83
N ARG A 225 15.95 9.50 -3.04
CA ARG A 225 16.04 8.69 -4.26
C ARG A 225 17.38 7.95 -4.32
N PRO A 226 17.38 6.69 -4.76
CA PRO A 226 18.66 6.04 -5.09
C PRO A 226 19.35 6.79 -6.25
N THR A 227 20.66 6.83 -6.24
CA THR A 227 21.44 7.46 -7.31
C THR A 227 21.50 6.60 -8.56
N SER A 228 21.35 5.28 -8.41
CA SER A 228 21.33 4.36 -9.53
C SER A 228 20.68 3.02 -9.16
N ILE A 229 20.22 2.33 -10.20
CA ILE A 229 19.55 1.03 -10.11
C ILE A 229 20.23 0.06 -11.09
N PHE A 230 20.41 -1.18 -10.63
CA PHE A 230 20.79 -2.30 -11.46
C PHE A 230 19.85 -3.48 -11.17
N ALA A 231 19.34 -4.13 -12.21
CA ALA A 231 18.45 -5.25 -12.05
C ALA A 231 18.79 -6.39 -13.00
N VAL A 232 18.46 -7.61 -12.55
CA VAL A 232 18.52 -8.83 -13.34
C VAL A 232 17.19 -9.53 -13.20
N THR A 233 16.61 -9.97 -14.31
CA THR A 233 15.41 -10.79 -14.36
C THR A 233 15.70 -12.12 -15.04
N GLN A 234 14.90 -13.13 -14.68
CA GLN A 234 14.89 -14.42 -15.35
C GLN A 234 13.43 -14.90 -15.56
N GLN A 235 13.27 -15.77 -16.54
CA GLN A 235 12.07 -16.51 -16.80
C GLN A 235 12.40 -17.99 -16.62
N ILE A 236 12.25 -18.48 -15.38
CA ILE A 236 12.60 -19.85 -14.98
C ILE A 236 11.49 -20.82 -15.41
N LYS A 237 10.24 -20.37 -15.38
CA LYS A 237 9.05 -21.14 -15.75
C LYS A 237 8.33 -20.56 -16.99
N PRO A 238 8.99 -20.48 -18.17
CA PRO A 238 8.38 -19.87 -19.37
C PRO A 238 7.13 -20.61 -19.86
N HIS A 239 6.90 -21.83 -19.44
CA HIS A 239 5.69 -22.58 -19.74
C HIS A 239 4.47 -22.13 -18.94
N LEU A 240 4.65 -21.50 -17.79
CA LEU A 240 3.60 -20.88 -16.96
C LEU A 240 3.49 -19.38 -17.21
N TYR A 241 4.63 -18.70 -17.33
CA TYR A 241 4.73 -17.24 -17.45
C TYR A 241 5.41 -16.84 -18.76
N PRO A 242 4.79 -17.08 -19.93
CA PRO A 242 5.46 -16.92 -21.23
C PRO A 242 5.80 -15.48 -21.62
N LYS A 243 5.19 -14.48 -20.97
CA LYS A 243 5.31 -13.07 -21.35
C LYS A 243 6.09 -12.21 -20.37
N VAL A 244 6.36 -12.71 -19.17
CA VAL A 244 6.92 -11.92 -18.07
C VAL A 244 8.02 -12.71 -17.34
N ASP A 245 8.84 -11.99 -16.59
CA ASP A 245 9.79 -12.55 -15.64
C ASP A 245 9.07 -13.21 -14.46
N ASP A 246 9.69 -14.23 -13.89
CA ASP A 246 9.22 -14.88 -12.67
C ASP A 246 10.28 -14.86 -11.54
N GLU A 247 11.45 -14.28 -11.82
CA GLU A 247 12.54 -14.09 -10.88
C GLU A 247 13.22 -12.74 -11.14
N ALA A 248 13.46 -11.94 -10.07
CA ALA A 248 14.14 -10.68 -10.19
C ALA A 248 15.00 -10.34 -8.97
N THR A 249 16.16 -9.73 -9.21
CA THR A 249 16.96 -9.07 -8.19
C THR A 249 17.22 -7.63 -8.61
N ILE A 250 16.89 -6.67 -7.73
CA ILE A 250 17.09 -5.24 -7.96
C ILE A 250 18.07 -4.71 -6.92
N VAL A 251 19.07 -3.96 -7.34
CA VAL A 251 20.05 -3.28 -6.47
C VAL A 251 19.85 -1.78 -6.59
N LEU A 252 19.49 -1.14 -5.48
CA LEU A 252 19.41 0.32 -5.34
C LEU A 252 20.69 0.83 -4.69
N THR A 253 21.34 1.82 -5.30
CA THR A 253 22.52 2.48 -4.74
C THR A 253 22.15 3.88 -4.26
N TYR A 254 22.38 4.15 -2.99
CA TYR A 254 22.28 5.49 -2.38
C TYR A 254 23.68 6.03 -2.10
N PRO A 255 23.88 7.32 -1.79
CA PRO A 255 25.19 7.87 -1.48
C PRO A 255 25.92 7.13 -0.36
N GLU A 256 25.19 6.69 0.67
CA GLU A 256 25.76 6.04 1.85
C GLU A 256 25.13 4.68 2.20
N ALA A 257 24.21 4.18 1.37
CA ALA A 257 23.51 2.93 1.60
C ALA A 257 23.29 2.15 0.29
N GLN A 258 22.93 0.90 0.43
CA GLN A 258 22.50 0.06 -0.67
C GLN A 258 21.28 -0.78 -0.25
N ALA A 259 20.31 -0.95 -1.15
CA ALA A 259 19.25 -1.93 -0.97
C ALA A 259 19.36 -3.05 -2.00
N ILE A 260 19.05 -4.27 -1.59
CA ILE A 260 18.81 -5.43 -2.46
C ILE A 260 17.36 -5.83 -2.28
N ILE A 261 16.65 -5.92 -3.39
CA ILE A 261 15.27 -6.39 -3.45
C ILE A 261 15.27 -7.71 -4.20
N GLN A 262 14.76 -8.75 -3.58
CA GLN A 262 14.58 -10.06 -4.18
C GLN A 262 13.08 -10.30 -4.36
N ALA A 263 12.66 -10.38 -5.61
CA ALA A 263 11.27 -10.54 -6.02
C ALA A 263 11.14 -11.86 -6.78
N SER A 264 10.30 -12.79 -6.31
CA SER A 264 10.30 -14.14 -6.85
C SER A 264 8.92 -14.78 -6.87
N TRP A 265 8.62 -15.50 -7.96
CA TRP A 265 7.54 -16.46 -8.10
C TRP A 265 8.06 -17.92 -8.08
N ASN A 266 9.26 -18.15 -7.49
CA ASN A 266 9.94 -19.45 -7.52
C ASN A 266 10.28 -20.01 -6.14
N TRP A 267 9.86 -19.37 -5.06
CA TRP A 267 10.19 -19.84 -3.72
C TRP A 267 9.19 -20.89 -3.24
N PRO A 268 9.63 -21.90 -2.46
CA PRO A 268 8.77 -23.00 -2.02
C PRO A 268 7.82 -22.63 -0.87
N TYR A 269 7.76 -21.36 -0.51
CA TYR A 269 6.88 -20.79 0.52
C TYR A 269 6.77 -19.28 0.37
N SER A 270 5.69 -18.71 0.85
CA SER A 270 5.50 -17.25 0.89
C SER A 270 6.45 -16.59 1.87
N ARG A 271 7.10 -15.52 1.41
CA ARG A 271 8.06 -14.74 2.19
C ARG A 271 7.86 -13.24 1.89
N LYS A 272 7.68 -12.45 2.96
CA LYS A 272 7.65 -10.99 2.93
C LYS A 272 8.36 -10.49 4.17
N ASP A 273 9.67 -10.30 4.07
CA ASP A 273 10.53 -9.92 5.18
C ASP A 273 11.58 -8.88 4.78
N MET A 274 12.16 -8.22 5.78
CA MET A 274 13.06 -7.10 5.59
C MET A 274 14.20 -7.16 6.61
N GLU A 275 15.43 -6.98 6.13
CA GLU A 275 16.65 -6.84 6.94
C GLU A 275 17.19 -5.41 6.80
N VAL A 276 17.39 -4.72 7.91
CA VAL A 276 17.99 -3.39 7.96
C VAL A 276 19.26 -3.43 8.79
N TYR A 277 20.37 -3.03 8.14
CA TYR A 277 21.69 -2.94 8.76
C TYR A 277 22.07 -1.47 8.87
N GLY A 278 22.16 -0.97 10.07
CA GLY A 278 22.73 0.35 10.37
C GLY A 278 24.23 0.26 10.67
N LYS A 279 24.87 1.42 10.88
CA LYS A 279 26.29 1.50 11.28
C LYS A 279 26.54 0.84 12.65
N SER A 280 25.55 0.88 13.55
CA SER A 280 25.71 0.49 14.96
C SER A 280 24.87 -0.72 15.35
N GLY A 281 23.82 -1.06 14.60
CA GLY A 281 22.93 -2.17 14.90
C GLY A 281 22.22 -2.69 13.67
N ALA A 282 21.45 -3.76 13.84
CA ALA A 282 20.62 -4.34 12.80
C ALA A 282 19.26 -4.75 13.34
N ALA A 283 18.22 -4.64 12.52
CA ALA A 283 16.87 -5.07 12.85
C ALA A 283 16.23 -5.75 11.64
N PHE A 284 15.65 -6.92 11.84
CA PHE A 284 15.05 -7.75 10.81
C PHE A 284 13.57 -7.97 11.14
N ALA A 285 12.68 -7.46 10.30
CA ALA A 285 11.27 -7.82 10.32
C ALA A 285 11.11 -9.16 9.61
N LEU A 286 10.64 -10.19 10.31
CA LEU A 286 10.57 -11.56 9.81
C LEU A 286 9.21 -11.91 9.19
N ASP A 287 8.17 -11.23 9.65
CA ASP A 287 6.79 -11.29 9.16
C ASP A 287 6.00 -10.10 9.72
N ALA A 288 4.68 -10.12 9.65
CA ALA A 288 3.83 -9.01 10.10
C ALA A 288 4.04 -8.57 11.56
N THR A 289 4.52 -9.48 12.42
CA THR A 289 4.62 -9.25 13.87
C THR A 289 5.98 -9.55 14.46
N ARG A 290 6.68 -10.56 13.96
CA ARG A 290 7.95 -11.01 14.53
C ARG A 290 9.12 -10.23 13.94
N LEU A 291 10.06 -9.88 14.79
CA LEU A 291 11.30 -9.25 14.40
C LEU A 291 12.44 -9.72 15.30
N LYS A 292 13.67 -9.47 14.89
CA LYS A 292 14.86 -9.64 15.72
C LYS A 292 15.76 -8.44 15.60
N VAL A 293 16.37 -8.02 16.72
CA VAL A 293 17.19 -6.81 16.80
C VAL A 293 18.54 -7.15 17.39
N ARG A 294 19.61 -6.60 16.84
CA ARG A 294 20.95 -6.64 17.40
C ARG A 294 21.46 -5.24 17.59
N LEU A 295 21.73 -4.88 18.85
CA LEU A 295 22.31 -3.59 19.25
C LEU A 295 23.82 -3.71 19.44
N PRO A 296 24.56 -2.60 19.53
CA PRO A 296 26.03 -2.62 19.65
C PRO A 296 26.55 -3.42 20.84
N GLU A 297 25.82 -3.38 21.96
CA GLU A 297 26.16 -4.06 23.21
C GLU A 297 25.78 -5.55 23.21
N SER A 298 24.99 -6.01 22.23
CA SER A 298 24.54 -7.40 22.16
C SER A 298 25.40 -8.22 21.21
N ALA A 299 25.84 -9.40 21.65
CA ALA A 299 26.56 -10.34 20.80
C ALA A 299 25.63 -11.08 19.80
N THR A 300 24.34 -11.17 20.12
CA THR A 300 23.32 -11.95 19.41
C THR A 300 22.12 -11.11 19.00
N PHE A 301 21.32 -11.63 18.10
CA PHE A 301 20.01 -11.07 17.80
C PHE A 301 19.00 -11.45 18.87
N GLU A 302 18.31 -10.46 19.43
CA GLU A 302 17.23 -10.63 20.39
C GLU A 302 15.90 -10.70 19.65
N PRO A 303 15.12 -11.80 19.76
CA PRO A 303 13.80 -11.90 19.16
C PRO A 303 12.82 -10.96 19.86
N GLN A 304 11.95 -10.32 19.11
CA GLN A 304 10.92 -9.42 19.58
C GLN A 304 9.61 -9.68 18.83
N THR A 305 8.50 -9.27 19.44
CA THR A 305 7.19 -9.23 18.80
C THR A 305 6.70 -7.79 18.80
N ALA A 306 6.37 -7.28 17.63
CA ALA A 306 5.78 -5.95 17.51
C ALA A 306 4.34 -5.97 18.03
N THR A 307 3.94 -4.92 18.67
CA THR A 307 2.54 -4.70 19.05
C THR A 307 1.70 -4.57 17.76
N ALA A 308 0.54 -5.21 17.74
CA ALA A 308 -0.41 -5.03 16.66
C ALA A 308 -0.77 -3.55 16.51
N ARG A 309 -0.82 -3.08 15.28
CA ARG A 309 -1.27 -1.71 15.01
C ARG A 309 -2.76 -1.57 15.32
N THR A 310 -3.16 -0.40 15.72
CA THR A 310 -4.55 -0.08 16.05
C THR A 310 -5.14 0.86 15.02
N ALA A 311 -6.47 0.92 14.93
CA ALA A 311 -7.17 1.87 14.07
C ALA A 311 -6.65 3.32 14.27
N PRO A 312 -6.50 4.07 13.19
CA PRO A 312 -6.80 3.74 11.81
C PRO A 312 -5.62 3.13 11.04
N TYR A 313 -4.57 2.71 11.71
CA TYR A 313 -3.32 2.25 11.10
C TYR A 313 -3.20 0.72 10.98
N ASP A 314 -4.29 0.01 11.18
CA ASP A 314 -4.36 -1.46 11.16
C ASP A 314 -4.96 -2.02 9.86
N ASP A 315 -5.62 -1.19 9.05
CA ASP A 315 -6.13 -1.60 7.75
C ASP A 315 -6.23 -0.41 6.75
N PRO A 316 -6.22 -0.67 5.43
CA PRO A 316 -6.24 0.38 4.40
C PRO A 316 -7.49 1.26 4.43
N PHE A 317 -8.62 0.67 4.70
CA PHE A 317 -9.90 1.38 4.60
C PHE A 317 -10.15 2.26 5.83
N ALA A 318 -9.69 1.84 7.00
CA ALA A 318 -9.67 2.69 8.19
C ALA A 318 -8.74 3.89 8.00
N LEU A 319 -7.56 3.68 7.40
CA LEU A 319 -6.64 4.76 7.06
C LEU A 319 -7.28 5.73 6.06
N LEU A 320 -7.85 5.22 4.97
CA LEU A 320 -8.56 6.02 3.96
C LEU A 320 -9.65 6.87 4.63
N ALA A 321 -10.51 6.24 5.43
CA ALA A 321 -11.60 6.93 6.12
C ALA A 321 -11.08 8.03 7.05
N ALA A 322 -10.04 7.76 7.83
CA ALA A 322 -9.46 8.73 8.75
C ALA A 322 -8.86 9.94 8.01
N LEU A 323 -8.20 9.73 6.87
CA LEU A 323 -7.64 10.79 6.03
C LEU A 323 -8.75 11.62 5.36
N VAL A 324 -9.77 10.97 4.77
CA VAL A 324 -10.94 11.66 4.18
C VAL A 324 -11.68 12.50 5.22
N ARG A 325 -11.87 11.96 6.43
CA ARG A 325 -12.49 12.68 7.55
C ARG A 325 -11.56 13.70 8.22
N LYS A 326 -10.28 13.75 7.83
CA LYS A 326 -9.24 14.60 8.42
C LYS A 326 -9.13 14.43 9.94
N THR A 327 -9.25 13.18 10.41
CA THR A 327 -9.08 12.85 11.84
C THR A 327 -7.62 12.57 12.19
N ILE A 328 -6.80 12.33 11.16
CA ILE A 328 -5.34 12.22 11.24
C ILE A 328 -4.69 13.11 10.18
N PRO A 329 -3.45 13.57 10.37
CA PRO A 329 -2.71 14.29 9.34
C PRO A 329 -2.28 13.35 8.21
N TYR A 330 -2.19 13.88 6.99
CA TYR A 330 -1.56 13.20 5.87
C TYR A 330 -0.03 13.24 6.03
N ASP A 331 0.60 12.07 6.05
CA ASP A 331 2.06 11.94 6.07
C ASP A 331 2.56 11.64 4.65
N LYS A 332 3.26 12.62 4.06
CA LYS A 332 3.82 12.55 2.71
C LYS A 332 4.85 11.42 2.52
N MET A 333 5.44 10.94 3.61
CA MET A 333 6.43 9.84 3.56
C MET A 333 5.88 8.53 4.11
N SER A 334 4.55 8.42 4.27
CA SER A 334 3.95 7.12 4.62
C SER A 334 4.05 6.13 3.46
N LEU A 335 4.03 4.85 3.78
CA LEU A 335 4.06 3.76 2.77
C LEU A 335 2.95 3.87 1.72
N SER A 336 1.80 4.42 2.10
CA SER A 336 0.64 4.60 1.21
C SER A 336 0.61 5.95 0.49
N SER A 337 1.50 6.90 0.82
CA SER A 337 1.46 8.26 0.26
C SER A 337 1.79 8.29 -1.22
N LEU A 338 1.23 9.29 -1.92
CA LEU A 338 1.54 9.54 -3.33
C LEU A 338 3.04 9.79 -3.54
N GLU A 339 3.63 10.63 -2.68
CA GLU A 339 5.03 11.03 -2.80
C GLU A 339 6.01 9.84 -2.67
N ASN A 340 5.77 8.94 -1.72
CA ASN A 340 6.56 7.72 -1.60
C ASN A 340 6.41 6.85 -2.86
N ASN A 341 5.18 6.70 -3.35
CA ASN A 341 4.86 5.81 -4.46
C ASN A 341 5.25 6.35 -5.84
N MET A 342 5.39 7.66 -6.02
CA MET A 342 6.01 8.24 -7.22
C MET A 342 7.47 7.79 -7.37
N ILE A 343 8.23 7.77 -6.28
CA ILE A 343 9.62 7.27 -6.27
C ILE A 343 9.64 5.76 -6.54
N VAL A 344 8.68 5.01 -5.99
CA VAL A 344 8.55 3.56 -6.25
C VAL A 344 8.38 3.27 -7.73
N VAL A 345 7.46 3.97 -8.42
CA VAL A 345 7.26 3.74 -9.86
C VAL A 345 8.50 4.11 -10.66
N GLU A 346 9.19 5.18 -10.31
CA GLU A 346 10.46 5.57 -10.94
C GLU A 346 11.53 4.48 -10.77
N ILE A 347 11.66 3.91 -9.57
CA ILE A 347 12.56 2.78 -9.27
C ILE A 347 12.20 1.56 -10.13
N LEU A 348 10.93 1.20 -10.21
CA LEU A 348 10.48 0.03 -10.96
C LEU A 348 10.74 0.19 -12.47
N GLN A 349 10.44 1.36 -13.03
CA GLN A 349 10.73 1.63 -14.45
C GLN A 349 12.22 1.56 -14.74
N ALA A 350 13.08 2.15 -13.89
CA ALA A 350 14.51 2.06 -14.01
C ALA A 350 15.03 0.62 -13.85
N ALA A 351 14.39 -0.19 -12.99
CA ALA A 351 14.73 -1.59 -12.82
C ALA A 351 14.41 -2.42 -14.07
N VAL A 352 13.23 -2.24 -14.65
CA VAL A 352 12.85 -2.88 -15.94
C VAL A 352 13.83 -2.47 -17.03
N GLN A 353 14.11 -1.18 -17.21
CA GLN A 353 15.08 -0.69 -18.18
C GLN A 353 16.48 -1.26 -17.96
N SER A 354 16.91 -1.40 -16.71
CA SER A 354 18.19 -2.00 -16.35
C SER A 354 18.25 -3.49 -16.72
N ALA A 355 17.20 -4.24 -16.42
CA ALA A 355 17.11 -5.67 -16.75
C ALA A 355 17.13 -5.91 -18.26
N GLU A 356 16.40 -5.10 -19.03
CA GLU A 356 16.35 -5.19 -20.50
C GLU A 356 17.70 -4.84 -21.17
N THR A 357 18.38 -3.82 -20.64
CA THR A 357 19.61 -3.32 -21.28
C THR A 357 20.91 -3.95 -20.72
N GLY A 358 20.82 -4.62 -19.56
CA GLY A 358 21.99 -5.13 -18.82
C GLY A 358 22.88 -4.00 -18.28
N LYS A 359 22.36 -2.78 -18.16
CA LYS A 359 23.12 -1.60 -17.74
C LYS A 359 22.55 -1.00 -16.47
N ARG A 360 23.43 -0.30 -15.72
CA ARG A 360 23.02 0.54 -14.60
C ARG A 360 22.24 1.75 -15.12
N VAL A 361 21.09 2.03 -14.51
CA VAL A 361 20.27 3.21 -14.79
C VAL A 361 20.43 4.22 -13.66
N TYR A 362 20.63 5.47 -13.98
CA TYR A 362 20.80 6.56 -13.02
C TYR A 362 19.48 7.33 -12.86
N LEU A 363 19.20 7.81 -11.65
CA LEU A 363 18.04 8.62 -11.34
C LEU A 363 18.42 10.09 -11.12
N PRO A 364 17.50 11.05 -11.35
CA PRO A 364 16.12 10.83 -11.81
C PRO A 364 16.05 10.40 -13.29
N LEU A 365 14.93 9.75 -13.64
CA LEU A 365 14.58 9.49 -15.05
C LEU A 365 14.01 10.77 -15.70
N ASP A 366 14.38 11.00 -16.96
CA ASP A 366 13.93 12.15 -17.77
C ASP A 366 12.40 12.20 -17.96
#